data_160581166f39dbe36905c3e7b3193ba5
#
_entry.id   160581166f39dbe36905c3e7b3193ba5
#
_cell.length_a   1.000
_cell.length_b   1.000
_cell.length_c   1.000
_cell.angle_alpha   90.00
_cell.angle_beta   90.00
_cell.angle_gamma   90.00
#
_symmetry.space_group_name_H-M   'P 1'
#
loop_
_entity.id
_entity.type
_entity.pdbx_description
1 polymer ?
#
loop_
_entity_poly.entity_id
_entity_poly.type
_entity_poly.pdbx_seq_one_letter_code
_entity_poly.pdbx_strand_id
1 'polypeptide(L)'
;MKFGKRAPSIFKKTETIVICAVLAALMLAYYLYSTSSHNAYPEAAYGKPAVSTEYPKMDISMEQVVEAGQYLYVLYHHSNGIVQVYDLGGTYLHTLFFYCHGKGGFFLAADGQYVYVQDMRNNVYILADGEFDSFLEKAEVEQRLQDIDFRSGASSANYEIRFNGFWRMEETGEQCIIESSANDRRTADSLFLLVYIAFAVIMLYQYRKRK
;
A
#
# COMPACT_ATOMS: atom_id res chain seq x y z
N MET A 1 52.04 -15.86 -41.86
CA MET A 1 51.40 -15.81 -40.53
C MET A 1 49.91 -15.99 -40.68
N LYS A 2 49.32 -17.12 -40.29
CA LYS A 2 47.88 -17.36 -40.37
C LYS A 2 47.27 -16.97 -39.02
N PHE A 3 46.53 -15.89 -39.00
CA PHE A 3 45.70 -15.56 -37.84
C PHE A 3 44.53 -16.54 -37.70
N GLY A 4 44.64 -17.45 -36.74
CA GLY A 4 43.58 -18.38 -36.43
C GLY A 4 42.35 -17.56 -35.92
N LYS A 5 41.28 -17.60 -36.67
CA LYS A 5 39.97 -17.15 -36.20
C LYS A 5 39.54 -18.02 -35.02
N ARG A 6 39.60 -17.48 -33.81
CA ARG A 6 39.00 -18.15 -32.64
C ARG A 6 37.51 -18.31 -32.90
N ALA A 7 37.04 -19.52 -33.03
CA ALA A 7 35.62 -19.83 -33.09
C ALA A 7 34.89 -19.21 -31.85
N PRO A 8 33.76 -18.56 -32.01
CA PRO A 8 32.98 -18.04 -30.87
C PRO A 8 32.55 -19.24 -30.04
N SER A 9 32.96 -19.32 -28.79
CA SER A 9 32.70 -20.47 -27.94
C SER A 9 31.20 -20.65 -27.76
N ILE A 10 30.69 -21.83 -28.11
CA ILE A 10 29.31 -22.28 -27.94
C ILE A 10 28.88 -22.11 -26.46
N PHE A 11 29.83 -22.26 -25.54
CA PHE A 11 29.64 -22.02 -24.09
C PHE A 11 29.07 -20.66 -23.76
N LYS A 12 29.49 -19.59 -24.43
CA LYS A 12 28.99 -18.23 -24.14
C LYS A 12 27.52 -18.02 -24.52
N LYS A 13 27.01 -18.77 -25.49
CA LYS A 13 25.60 -18.71 -25.89
C LYS A 13 24.71 -19.44 -24.86
N THR A 14 25.19 -20.57 -24.36
CA THR A 14 24.47 -21.38 -23.37
C THR A 14 24.36 -20.64 -22.02
N GLU A 15 25.45 -20.02 -21.56
CA GLU A 15 25.44 -19.21 -20.33
C GLU A 15 24.43 -18.05 -20.42
N THR A 16 24.40 -17.34 -21.55
CA THR A 16 23.43 -16.24 -21.76
C THR A 16 21.99 -16.76 -21.74
N ILE A 17 21.72 -17.91 -22.37
CA ILE A 17 20.38 -18.53 -22.37
C ILE A 17 19.97 -18.94 -20.95
N VAL A 18 20.86 -19.54 -20.19
CA VAL A 18 20.58 -19.94 -18.80
C VAL A 18 20.26 -18.71 -17.93
N ILE A 19 21.06 -17.64 -18.03
CA ILE A 19 20.81 -16.41 -17.28
C ILE A 19 19.45 -15.83 -17.64
N CYS A 20 19.12 -15.75 -18.94
CA CYS A 20 17.81 -15.24 -19.38
C CYS A 20 16.65 -16.11 -18.87
N ALA A 21 16.81 -17.43 -18.86
CA ALA A 21 15.79 -18.35 -18.37
C ALA A 21 15.56 -18.23 -16.86
N VAL A 22 16.64 -18.10 -16.08
CA VAL A 22 16.55 -17.88 -14.63
C VAL A 22 15.84 -16.56 -14.32
N LEU A 23 16.17 -15.50 -15.04
CA LEU A 23 15.52 -14.19 -14.83
C LEU A 23 14.04 -14.20 -15.24
N ALA A 24 13.71 -14.86 -16.35
CA ALA A 24 12.31 -15.01 -16.75
C ALA A 24 11.53 -15.81 -15.70
N ALA A 25 12.13 -16.85 -15.11
CA ALA A 25 11.52 -17.63 -14.02
C ALA A 25 11.31 -16.79 -12.75
N LEU A 26 12.29 -15.95 -12.37
CA LEU A 26 12.18 -15.02 -11.25
C LEU A 26 11.11 -13.96 -11.48
N MET A 27 11.03 -13.40 -12.70
CA MET A 27 9.96 -12.45 -13.07
C MET A 27 8.59 -13.09 -13.01
N LEU A 28 8.46 -14.31 -13.49
CA LEU A 28 7.20 -15.06 -13.42
C LEU A 28 6.81 -15.36 -11.98
N ALA A 29 7.75 -15.80 -11.14
CA ALA A 29 7.53 -16.07 -9.73
C ALA A 29 7.10 -14.79 -8.99
N TYR A 30 7.75 -13.65 -9.27
CA TYR A 30 7.36 -12.36 -8.72
C TYR A 30 5.96 -11.93 -9.20
N TYR A 31 5.66 -12.09 -10.49
CA TYR A 31 4.34 -11.80 -11.04
C TYR A 31 3.25 -12.67 -10.38
N LEU A 32 3.48 -13.96 -10.24
CA LEU A 32 2.55 -14.88 -9.58
C LEU A 32 2.37 -14.53 -8.09
N TYR A 33 3.46 -14.18 -7.40
CA TYR A 33 3.40 -13.68 -6.01
C TYR A 33 2.60 -12.39 -5.92
N SER A 34 2.89 -11.42 -6.77
CA SER A 34 2.19 -10.12 -6.81
C SER A 34 0.70 -10.26 -7.15
N THR A 35 0.32 -11.21 -8.01
CA THR A 35 -1.09 -11.45 -8.36
C THR A 35 -1.83 -12.31 -7.36
N SER A 36 -1.14 -13.23 -6.67
CA SER A 36 -1.76 -14.09 -5.65
C SER A 36 -2.03 -13.36 -4.33
N SER A 37 -1.32 -12.27 -4.08
CA SER A 37 -1.53 -11.44 -2.89
C SER A 37 -2.72 -10.47 -3.02
N HIS A 38 -3.32 -10.37 -4.21
CA HIS A 38 -4.57 -9.65 -4.37
C HIS A 38 -5.70 -10.55 -3.84
N ASN A 39 -5.95 -10.46 -2.54
CA ASN A 39 -7.20 -10.93 -1.98
C ASN A 39 -8.33 -10.23 -2.77
N ALA A 40 -9.33 -11.00 -3.20
CA ALA A 40 -10.53 -10.40 -3.77
C ALA A 40 -11.16 -9.56 -2.64
N TYR A 41 -10.91 -8.25 -2.67
CA TYR A 41 -11.55 -7.34 -1.72
C TYR A 41 -13.06 -7.38 -1.94
N PRO A 42 -13.86 -7.37 -0.86
CA PRO A 42 -15.29 -7.30 -1.00
C PRO A 42 -15.69 -6.05 -1.79
N GLU A 43 -16.60 -6.21 -2.73
CA GLU A 43 -17.12 -5.07 -3.52
C GLU A 43 -17.93 -4.15 -2.63
N ALA A 44 -17.47 -2.92 -2.48
CA ALA A 44 -18.23 -1.85 -1.85
C ALA A 44 -19.24 -1.26 -2.84
N ALA A 45 -20.42 -0.92 -2.37
CA ALA A 45 -21.39 -0.16 -3.14
C ALA A 45 -21.20 1.35 -2.93
N TYR A 46 -21.65 2.16 -3.89
CA TYR A 46 -21.67 3.61 -3.75
C TYR A 46 -22.49 4.01 -2.52
N GLY A 47 -21.90 4.83 -1.64
CA GLY A 47 -22.51 5.27 -0.40
C GLY A 47 -22.58 4.22 0.71
N LYS A 48 -22.07 3.01 0.48
CA LYS A 48 -22.06 1.96 1.50
C LYS A 48 -20.76 1.15 1.44
N PRO A 49 -19.90 1.22 2.47
CA PRO A 49 -18.69 0.42 2.51
C PRO A 49 -19.02 -1.08 2.69
N ALA A 50 -18.15 -1.92 2.17
CA ALA A 50 -18.13 -3.33 2.52
C ALA A 50 -17.25 -3.54 3.75
N VAL A 51 -17.57 -4.54 4.57
CA VAL A 51 -16.87 -4.86 5.82
C VAL A 51 -16.26 -6.25 5.73
N SER A 52 -15.03 -6.40 6.20
CA SER A 52 -14.40 -7.71 6.39
C SER A 52 -13.76 -7.78 7.77
N THR A 53 -14.03 -8.87 8.47
CA THR A 53 -13.37 -9.20 9.75
C THR A 53 -12.09 -10.01 9.56
N GLU A 54 -11.83 -10.48 8.33
CA GLU A 54 -10.56 -11.12 8.02
C GLU A 54 -9.48 -10.05 7.91
N TYR A 55 -8.36 -10.25 8.61
CA TYR A 55 -7.21 -9.38 8.51
C TYR A 55 -6.62 -9.46 7.09
N PRO A 56 -6.81 -8.45 6.24
CA PRO A 56 -6.22 -8.48 4.92
C PRO A 56 -4.73 -8.21 5.06
N LYS A 57 -3.91 -9.06 4.43
CA LYS A 57 -2.49 -8.72 4.24
C LYS A 57 -2.42 -7.52 3.32
N MET A 58 -2.15 -6.36 3.90
CA MET A 58 -2.08 -5.11 3.16
C MET A 58 -0.67 -4.96 2.59
N ASP A 59 -0.57 -5.02 1.27
CA ASP A 59 0.67 -4.80 0.52
C ASP A 59 1.03 -3.32 0.32
N ILE A 60 0.28 -2.41 0.95
CA ILE A 60 0.34 -0.97 0.74
C ILE A 60 0.72 -0.24 2.01
N SER A 61 1.38 0.89 1.85
CA SER A 61 1.78 1.73 2.97
C SER A 61 0.57 2.39 3.63
N MET A 62 0.62 2.49 4.95
CA MET A 62 -0.26 3.38 5.70
C MET A 62 0.01 4.81 5.26
N GLU A 63 -1.04 5.59 5.07
CA GLU A 63 -0.92 7.01 4.69
C GLU A 63 -1.36 7.94 5.80
N GLN A 64 -2.41 7.57 6.49
CA GLN A 64 -2.99 8.41 7.50
C GLN A 64 -3.57 7.59 8.64
N VAL A 65 -3.45 8.09 9.86
CA VAL A 65 -4.05 7.49 11.04
C VAL A 65 -4.76 8.56 11.84
N VAL A 66 -6.00 8.28 12.23
CA VAL A 66 -6.75 9.15 13.11
C VAL A 66 -7.32 8.35 14.28
N GLU A 67 -7.40 9.00 15.43
CA GLU A 67 -8.03 8.47 16.63
C GLU A 67 -9.39 9.13 16.82
N ALA A 68 -10.42 8.32 17.07
CA ALA A 68 -11.72 8.82 17.47
C ALA A 68 -12.37 7.83 18.45
N GLY A 69 -12.84 8.33 19.59
CA GLY A 69 -13.39 7.51 20.65
C GLY A 69 -12.38 6.52 21.21
N GLN A 70 -12.65 5.23 21.08
CA GLN A 70 -11.78 4.14 21.54
C GLN A 70 -11.11 3.39 20.38
N TYR A 71 -11.05 4.00 19.21
CA TYR A 71 -10.61 3.34 17.98
C TYR A 71 -9.54 4.13 17.25
N LEU A 72 -8.67 3.38 16.56
CA LEU A 72 -7.71 3.87 15.60
C LEU A 72 -8.19 3.49 14.19
N TYR A 73 -8.19 4.45 13.29
CA TYR A 73 -8.56 4.27 11.90
C TYR A 73 -7.33 4.53 11.03
N VAL A 74 -6.92 3.52 10.31
CA VAL A 74 -5.72 3.54 9.48
C VAL A 74 -6.12 3.52 8.01
N LEU A 75 -5.85 4.59 7.31
CA LEU A 75 -6.08 4.69 5.86
C LEU A 75 -4.89 4.14 5.11
N TYR A 76 -5.17 3.25 4.18
CA TYR A 76 -4.21 2.74 3.21
C TYR A 76 -4.50 3.32 1.82
N HIS A 77 -3.46 3.87 1.19
CA HIS A 77 -3.57 4.42 -0.15
C HIS A 77 -3.80 3.31 -1.16
N HIS A 78 -5.04 3.16 -1.52
CA HIS A 78 -5.43 2.24 -2.58
C HIS A 78 -6.56 2.84 -3.39
N SER A 79 -6.61 2.49 -4.68
CA SER A 79 -7.68 2.91 -5.58
C SER A 79 -9.09 2.56 -5.07
N ASN A 80 -9.20 1.66 -4.10
CA ASN A 80 -10.47 1.20 -3.56
C ASN A 80 -10.80 1.75 -2.16
N GLY A 81 -10.00 2.67 -1.61
CA GLY A 81 -10.23 3.24 -0.29
C GLY A 81 -10.35 2.17 0.81
N ILE A 82 -9.31 1.95 1.57
CA ILE A 82 -9.28 0.90 2.57
C ILE A 82 -8.96 1.55 3.91
N VAL A 83 -9.85 1.38 4.87
CA VAL A 83 -9.64 1.81 6.25
C VAL A 83 -9.70 0.61 7.16
N GLN A 84 -8.61 0.35 7.87
CA GLN A 84 -8.57 -0.65 8.92
C GLN A 84 -8.90 -0.01 10.26
N VAL A 85 -9.70 -0.70 11.04
CA VAL A 85 -10.12 -0.26 12.37
C VAL A 85 -9.45 -1.15 13.42
N TYR A 86 -8.86 -0.51 14.41
CA TYR A 86 -8.17 -1.14 15.54
C TYR A 86 -8.68 -0.56 16.85
N ASP A 87 -8.52 -1.30 17.95
CA ASP A 87 -8.60 -0.69 19.27
C ASP A 87 -7.36 0.17 19.57
N LEU A 88 -7.40 0.94 20.67
CA LEU A 88 -6.25 1.79 21.07
C LEU A 88 -5.00 0.98 21.46
N GLY A 89 -5.11 -0.32 21.68
CA GLY A 89 -3.99 -1.23 21.93
C GLY A 89 -3.35 -1.75 20.65
N GLY A 90 -3.92 -1.47 19.47
CA GLY A 90 -3.46 -1.96 18.19
C GLY A 90 -4.02 -3.33 17.80
N THR A 91 -5.04 -3.83 18.51
CA THR A 91 -5.71 -5.05 18.10
C THR A 91 -6.62 -4.79 16.92
N TYR A 92 -6.41 -5.51 15.83
CA TYR A 92 -7.24 -5.43 14.64
C TYR A 92 -8.69 -5.87 14.93
N LEU A 93 -9.64 -5.08 14.45
CA LEU A 93 -11.07 -5.36 14.59
C LEU A 93 -11.68 -5.76 13.25
N HIS A 94 -11.61 -4.88 12.26
CA HIS A 94 -12.13 -5.14 10.91
C HIS A 94 -11.57 -4.13 9.90
N THR A 95 -11.92 -4.36 8.63
CA THR A 95 -11.58 -3.47 7.52
C THR A 95 -12.84 -2.97 6.81
N LEU A 96 -12.87 -1.69 6.53
CA LEU A 96 -13.88 -1.03 5.71
C LEU A 96 -13.30 -0.77 4.31
N PHE A 97 -14.02 -1.21 3.29
CA PHE A 97 -13.68 -0.99 1.89
C PHE A 97 -14.67 0.01 1.31
N PHE A 98 -14.16 1.09 0.74
CA PHE A 98 -14.97 2.16 0.19
C PHE A 98 -14.99 2.09 -1.33
N TYR A 99 -16.14 2.40 -1.91
CA TYR A 99 -16.28 2.44 -3.35
C TYR A 99 -15.51 3.62 -3.95
N CYS A 100 -14.64 3.35 -4.92
CA CYS A 100 -13.85 4.36 -5.61
C CYS A 100 -14.23 4.46 -7.09
N HIS A 101 -14.56 5.66 -7.52
CA HIS A 101 -14.78 5.99 -8.92
C HIS A 101 -13.47 6.33 -9.64
N GLY A 102 -12.60 5.35 -9.89
CA GLY A 102 -11.37 5.55 -10.66
C GLY A 102 -10.11 5.72 -9.80
N LYS A 103 -9.05 6.30 -10.38
CA LYS A 103 -7.80 6.55 -9.67
C LYS A 103 -7.96 7.77 -8.77
N GLY A 104 -8.13 7.53 -7.49
CA GLY A 104 -8.25 8.63 -6.54
C GLY A 104 -7.90 8.18 -5.13
N GLY A 105 -7.52 9.13 -4.29
CA GLY A 105 -7.24 8.91 -2.88
C GLY A 105 -8.47 9.18 -2.02
N PHE A 106 -8.38 8.72 -0.80
CA PHE A 106 -9.28 9.07 0.27
C PHE A 106 -8.52 9.89 1.30
N PHE A 107 -9.25 10.68 2.09
CA PHE A 107 -8.70 11.46 3.18
C PHE A 107 -9.48 11.16 4.45
N LEU A 108 -8.78 11.08 5.58
CA LEU A 108 -9.40 10.98 6.88
C LEU A 108 -9.38 12.32 7.59
N ALA A 109 -10.47 12.62 8.29
CA ALA A 109 -10.54 13.65 9.33
C ALA A 109 -11.29 13.10 10.52
N ALA A 110 -11.06 13.64 11.71
CA ALA A 110 -11.77 13.26 12.92
C ALA A 110 -12.10 14.49 13.77
N ASP A 111 -13.23 14.44 14.48
CA ASP A 111 -13.65 15.51 15.41
C ASP A 111 -13.73 15.01 16.87
N GLY A 112 -13.04 13.90 17.17
CA GLY A 112 -13.00 13.30 18.49
C GLY A 112 -14.02 12.19 18.70
N GLN A 113 -15.17 12.21 18.06
CA GLN A 113 -16.20 11.17 18.13
C GLN A 113 -16.39 10.46 16.78
N TYR A 114 -16.42 11.24 15.70
CA TYR A 114 -16.65 10.75 14.35
C TYR A 114 -15.36 10.75 13.54
N VAL A 115 -15.27 9.81 12.61
CA VAL A 115 -14.27 9.82 11.55
C VAL A 115 -14.97 10.03 10.23
N TYR A 116 -14.41 10.91 9.44
CA TYR A 116 -14.91 11.31 8.13
C TYR A 116 -13.93 10.77 7.08
N VAL A 117 -14.43 9.94 6.17
CA VAL A 117 -13.66 9.42 5.05
C VAL A 117 -14.12 10.10 3.78
N GLN A 118 -13.35 11.09 3.30
CA GLN A 118 -13.68 11.85 2.10
C GLN A 118 -13.10 11.18 0.87
N ASP A 119 -13.92 11.00 -0.17
CA ASP A 119 -13.50 10.55 -1.50
C ASP A 119 -13.07 11.73 -2.40
N MET A 120 -12.50 11.42 -3.57
CA MET A 120 -12.06 12.43 -4.55
C MET A 120 -13.18 13.27 -5.17
N ARG A 121 -14.44 12.90 -4.98
CA ARG A 121 -15.60 13.67 -5.42
C ARG A 121 -16.16 14.58 -4.32
N ASN A 122 -15.48 14.61 -3.18
CA ASN A 122 -15.89 15.31 -1.96
C ASN A 122 -17.16 14.72 -1.33
N ASN A 123 -17.49 13.45 -1.59
CA ASN A 123 -18.46 12.75 -0.77
C ASN A 123 -17.78 12.26 0.51
N VAL A 124 -18.55 12.10 1.58
CA VAL A 124 -18.02 11.72 2.89
C VAL A 124 -18.79 10.55 3.47
N TYR A 125 -18.06 9.53 3.86
CA TYR A 125 -18.55 8.44 4.71
C TYR A 125 -18.25 8.81 6.15
N ILE A 126 -19.25 8.73 7.02
CA ILE A 126 -19.13 9.00 8.45
C ILE A 126 -19.03 7.68 9.18
N LEU A 127 -18.04 7.57 10.04
CA LEU A 127 -17.81 6.40 10.89
C LEU A 127 -17.99 6.83 12.36
N ALA A 128 -18.66 6.00 13.13
CA ALA A 128 -18.85 6.17 14.56
C ALA A 128 -18.65 4.83 15.27
N ASP A 129 -18.02 4.83 16.44
CA ASP A 129 -17.80 3.65 17.27
C ASP A 129 -17.20 2.44 16.51
N GLY A 130 -16.30 2.72 15.59
CA GLY A 130 -15.62 1.71 14.78
C GLY A 130 -16.37 1.32 13.50
N GLU A 131 -17.64 1.68 13.33
CA GLU A 131 -18.52 1.21 12.27
C GLU A 131 -18.95 2.34 11.30
N PHE A 132 -19.51 1.94 10.19
CA PHE A 132 -20.14 2.86 9.24
C PHE A 132 -21.48 3.37 9.80
N ASP A 133 -21.63 4.68 9.88
CA ASP A 133 -22.84 5.36 10.35
C ASP A 133 -23.68 5.86 9.17
N SER A 134 -23.12 6.76 8.35
CA SER A 134 -23.86 7.42 7.30
C SER A 134 -22.98 7.89 6.14
N PHE A 135 -23.63 8.31 5.05
CA PHE A 135 -22.98 8.82 3.84
C PHE A 135 -23.58 10.17 3.45
N LEU A 136 -22.74 11.12 3.15
CA LEU A 136 -23.10 12.44 2.66
C LEU A 136 -22.57 12.66 1.26
N GLU A 137 -23.44 13.09 0.36
CA GLU A 137 -23.01 13.58 -0.95
C GLU A 137 -22.40 14.97 -0.83
N LYS A 138 -21.58 15.35 -1.81
CA LYS A 138 -20.85 16.63 -1.85
C LYS A 138 -21.70 17.84 -1.43
N ALA A 139 -22.93 17.94 -1.93
CA ALA A 139 -23.81 19.08 -1.61
C ALA A 139 -24.17 19.16 -0.12
N GLU A 140 -24.33 18.01 0.53
CA GLU A 140 -24.60 17.92 1.97
C GLU A 140 -23.33 18.18 2.80
N VAL A 141 -22.17 17.72 2.31
CA VAL A 141 -20.86 17.98 2.94
C VAL A 141 -20.59 19.47 3.00
N GLU A 142 -20.82 20.21 1.91
CA GLU A 142 -20.64 21.66 1.84
C GLU A 142 -21.56 22.43 2.82
N GLN A 143 -22.67 21.84 3.23
CA GLN A 143 -23.58 22.46 4.20
C GLN A 143 -23.29 22.06 5.64
N ARG A 144 -22.87 20.80 5.90
CA ARG A 144 -22.84 20.22 7.24
C ARG A 144 -21.44 20.09 7.84
N LEU A 145 -20.39 20.04 7.00
CA LEU A 145 -19.01 19.75 7.42
C LEU A 145 -18.04 20.86 6.99
N GLN A 146 -18.47 22.14 7.01
CA GLN A 146 -17.64 23.28 6.58
C GLN A 146 -16.38 23.46 7.42
N ASP A 147 -16.44 23.09 8.70
CA ASP A 147 -15.35 23.28 9.65
C ASP A 147 -14.36 22.10 9.67
N ILE A 148 -14.62 21.02 8.90
CA ILE A 148 -13.76 19.84 8.86
C ILE A 148 -12.67 20.03 7.81
N ASP A 149 -11.41 20.06 8.25
CA ASP A 149 -10.27 20.13 7.34
C ASP A 149 -9.82 18.75 6.88
N PHE A 150 -10.24 18.37 5.69
CA PHE A 150 -9.82 17.14 5.03
C PHE A 150 -8.42 17.25 4.38
N ARG A 151 -7.89 18.47 4.21
CA ARG A 151 -6.65 18.67 3.44
C ARG A 151 -5.39 18.53 4.29
N SER A 152 -5.53 18.65 5.60
CA SER A 152 -4.37 18.59 6.49
C SER A 152 -3.64 17.25 6.36
N GLY A 153 -4.35 16.17 6.00
CA GLY A 153 -3.78 14.81 5.87
C GLY A 153 -3.02 14.38 7.12
N ALA A 154 -3.14 15.15 8.19
CA ALA A 154 -2.37 14.96 9.41
C ALA A 154 -2.94 13.76 10.18
N SER A 155 -2.05 12.88 10.57
CA SER A 155 -2.37 11.91 11.62
C SER A 155 -2.62 12.65 12.93
N SER A 156 -3.38 12.03 13.84
CA SER A 156 -3.55 12.56 15.20
C SER A 156 -2.19 12.84 15.85
N ALA A 157 -2.07 13.93 16.61
CA ALA A 157 -0.80 14.51 17.05
C ALA A 157 0.13 13.55 17.82
N ASN A 158 -0.44 12.52 18.45
CA ASN A 158 0.32 11.56 19.25
C ASN A 158 0.83 10.34 18.46
N TYR A 159 0.69 10.36 17.12
CA TYR A 159 1.00 9.22 16.30
C TYR A 159 1.90 9.58 15.12
N GLU A 160 2.80 8.67 14.79
CA GLU A 160 3.71 8.80 13.66
C GLU A 160 3.69 7.55 12.79
N ILE A 161 3.51 7.74 11.49
CA ILE A 161 3.65 6.67 10.50
C ILE A 161 5.11 6.59 10.09
N ARG A 162 5.73 5.43 10.31
CA ARG A 162 7.10 5.12 9.90
C ARG A 162 7.10 3.99 8.89
N PHE A 163 8.25 3.79 8.27
CA PHE A 163 8.46 2.76 7.26
C PHE A 163 8.04 1.33 7.71
N ASN A 164 8.22 1.01 8.99
CA ASN A 164 7.98 -0.31 9.57
C ASN A 164 6.66 -0.42 10.35
N GLY A 165 5.84 0.62 10.37
CA GLY A 165 4.60 0.57 11.10
C GLY A 165 4.09 1.92 11.59
N PHE A 166 3.24 1.83 12.56
CA PHE A 166 2.54 2.93 13.18
C PHE A 166 2.92 3.01 14.66
N TRP A 167 3.37 4.18 15.09
CA TRP A 167 3.98 4.40 16.38
C TRP A 167 3.20 5.41 17.20
N ARG A 168 2.94 5.09 18.47
CA ARG A 168 2.44 6.06 19.44
C ARG A 168 3.61 6.73 20.12
N MET A 169 3.54 8.06 20.19
CA MET A 169 4.50 8.90 20.90
C MET A 169 3.98 9.16 22.31
N GLU A 170 4.60 8.59 23.33
CA GLU A 170 4.26 8.77 24.73
C GLU A 170 5.36 9.55 25.45
N GLU A 171 5.04 10.19 26.58
CA GLU A 171 6.04 10.88 27.40
C GLU A 171 7.14 9.93 27.91
N THR A 172 6.82 8.64 28.06
CA THR A 172 7.75 7.61 28.55
C THR A 172 8.54 6.91 27.45
N GLY A 173 8.26 7.20 26.18
CA GLY A 173 8.91 6.59 25.02
C GLY A 173 7.99 6.36 23.85
N GLU A 174 8.50 5.61 22.86
CA GLU A 174 7.80 5.29 21.64
C GLU A 174 7.32 3.84 21.67
N GLN A 175 6.06 3.61 21.30
CA GLN A 175 5.50 2.27 21.21
C GLN A 175 5.03 1.99 19.78
N CYS A 176 5.51 0.89 19.19
CA CYS A 176 4.94 0.39 17.94
C CYS A 176 3.57 -0.24 18.22
N ILE A 177 2.53 0.33 17.63
CA ILE A 177 1.14 -0.14 17.82
C ILE A 177 0.78 -1.15 16.74
N ILE A 178 1.16 -0.88 15.50
CA ILE A 178 0.85 -1.73 14.35
C ILE A 178 2.09 -1.89 13.50
N GLU A 179 2.54 -3.13 13.29
CA GLU A 179 3.61 -3.42 12.34
C GLU A 179 3.07 -3.44 10.90
N SER A 180 3.79 -2.79 10.00
CA SER A 180 3.42 -2.76 8.59
C SER A 180 3.98 -3.97 7.85
N SER A 181 3.12 -4.78 7.24
CA SER A 181 3.52 -5.83 6.30
C SER A 181 4.03 -5.27 4.96
N ALA A 182 3.86 -3.97 4.71
CA ALA A 182 4.39 -3.30 3.51
C ALA A 182 5.94 -3.38 3.41
N ASN A 183 6.62 -3.64 4.52
CA ASN A 183 8.06 -3.85 4.57
C ASN A 183 8.52 -5.05 3.73
N ASP A 184 7.79 -6.15 3.80
CA ASP A 184 8.13 -7.38 3.08
C ASP A 184 8.03 -7.16 1.57
N ARG A 185 7.01 -6.44 1.13
CA ARG A 185 6.84 -6.11 -0.29
C ARG A 185 7.88 -5.12 -0.78
N ARG A 186 8.14 -4.02 -0.06
CA ARG A 186 9.18 -3.05 -0.44
C ARG A 186 10.56 -3.67 -0.50
N THR A 187 10.85 -4.61 0.40
CA THR A 187 12.10 -5.38 0.38
C THR A 187 12.14 -6.27 -0.85
N ALA A 188 11.06 -6.96 -1.20
CA ALA A 188 10.95 -7.78 -2.39
C ALA A 188 11.08 -6.93 -3.67
N ASP A 189 10.40 -5.78 -3.75
CA ASP A 189 10.48 -4.84 -4.87
C ASP A 189 11.89 -4.26 -5.03
N SER A 190 12.56 -3.93 -3.92
CA SER A 190 13.93 -3.43 -3.93
C SER A 190 14.92 -4.49 -4.38
N LEU A 191 14.79 -5.72 -3.91
CA LEU A 191 15.59 -6.85 -4.36
C LEU A 191 15.37 -7.14 -5.85
N PHE A 192 14.13 -7.08 -6.31
CA PHE A 192 13.79 -7.25 -7.72
C PHE A 192 14.43 -6.16 -8.58
N LEU A 193 14.37 -4.91 -8.16
CA LEU A 193 15.01 -3.78 -8.85
C LEU A 193 16.53 -3.96 -8.91
N LEU A 194 17.18 -4.39 -7.83
CA LEU A 194 18.61 -4.68 -7.80
C LEU A 194 19.00 -5.80 -8.78
N VAL A 195 18.22 -6.88 -8.82
CA VAL A 195 18.41 -7.97 -9.78
C VAL A 195 18.27 -7.47 -11.22
N TYR A 196 17.27 -6.63 -11.48
CA TYR A 196 17.06 -6.03 -12.81
C TYR A 196 18.21 -5.12 -13.23
N ILE A 197 18.71 -4.27 -12.33
CA ILE A 197 19.87 -3.40 -12.58
C ILE A 197 21.12 -4.23 -12.84
N ALA A 198 21.39 -5.25 -12.03
CA ALA A 198 22.55 -6.15 -12.21
C ALA A 198 22.49 -6.84 -13.58
N PHE A 199 21.31 -7.29 -14.00
CA PHE A 199 21.11 -7.86 -15.33
C PHE A 199 21.40 -6.88 -16.45
N ALA A 200 20.86 -5.67 -16.37
CA ALA A 200 21.07 -4.62 -17.36
C ALA A 200 22.58 -4.31 -17.50
N VAL A 201 23.30 -4.23 -16.37
CA VAL A 201 24.76 -4.03 -16.37
C VAL A 201 25.51 -5.19 -17.04
N ILE A 202 25.14 -6.44 -16.74
CA ILE A 202 25.74 -7.62 -17.36
C ILE A 202 25.50 -7.61 -18.87
N MET A 203 24.28 -7.31 -19.30
CA MET A 203 23.93 -7.24 -20.73
C MET A 203 24.69 -6.13 -21.46
N LEU A 204 24.82 -4.94 -20.87
CA LEU A 204 25.59 -3.83 -21.40
C LEU A 204 27.10 -4.18 -21.49
N TYR A 205 27.63 -4.84 -20.44
CA TYR A 205 29.03 -5.28 -20.47
C TYR A 205 29.28 -6.31 -21.57
N GLN A 206 28.40 -7.28 -21.76
CA GLN A 206 28.51 -8.27 -22.83
C GLN A 206 28.36 -7.63 -24.22
N TYR A 207 27.47 -6.65 -24.36
CA TYR A 207 27.31 -5.90 -25.62
C TYR A 207 28.58 -5.13 -25.99
N ARG A 208 29.19 -4.41 -25.03
CA ARG A 208 30.45 -3.71 -25.24
C ARG A 208 31.63 -4.62 -25.62
N LYS A 209 31.67 -5.80 -25.10
CA LYS A 209 32.73 -6.80 -25.37
C LYS A 209 32.60 -7.47 -26.74
N ARG A 210 31.45 -7.29 -27.41
CA ARG A 210 31.18 -7.81 -28.77
C ARG A 210 31.50 -6.81 -29.89
N LYS A 211 31.65 -5.51 -29.59
CA LYS A 211 32.16 -4.47 -30.44
C LYS A 211 33.68 -4.39 -30.32
#